data_526ee506420ed4e3dd2625e05541be21
#
_entry.id   526ee506420ed4e3dd2625e05541be21
#
_cell.length_a   1.000
_cell.length_b   1.000
_cell.length_c   1.000
_cell.angle_alpha   90.00
_cell.angle_beta   90.00
_cell.angle_gamma   90.00
#
_symmetry.space_group_name_H-M   'P 1'
#
loop_
_entity.id
_entity.type
_entity.pdbx_description
1 polymer ?
#
loop_
_entity_poly.entity_id
_entity_poly.type
_entity_poly.pdbx_seq_one_letter_code
_entity_poly.pdbx_strand_id
1 'polypeptide(L)'
;NCKAFEVNALDYYLEPNVISDKAGYQLAGWHAWFDFQDALLWLLVVAVIEWSLWLRHQGRPLGRLPLIAGMTYGLLLIDGGFWMFHGHYLYVYDQLLWIFGFWAIEANLRLKESSEVKRQN
;
A
#
# COMPACT_ATOMS: atom_id res chain seq x y z
N ASN A 1 -33.80 -15.26 -3.35
CA ASN A 1 -33.72 -16.71 -3.56
C ASN A 1 -32.41 -17.21 -2.93
N CYS A 2 -32.44 -17.50 -1.61
CA CYS A 2 -31.42 -18.31 -0.98
C CYS A 2 -31.56 -19.72 -1.56
N LYS A 3 -30.66 -20.12 -2.44
CA LYS A 3 -30.50 -21.53 -2.77
C LYS A 3 -30.10 -22.23 -1.49
N ALA A 4 -30.81 -23.31 -1.12
CA ALA A 4 -30.45 -24.15 -0.02
C ALA A 4 -28.99 -24.58 -0.22
N PHE A 5 -28.13 -24.22 0.70
CA PHE A 5 -26.73 -24.61 0.70
C PHE A 5 -26.73 -26.11 0.98
N GLU A 6 -26.38 -26.94 0.00
CA GLU A 6 -26.12 -28.34 0.25
C GLU A 6 -24.79 -28.41 1.02
N VAL A 7 -24.88 -28.73 2.30
CA VAL A 7 -23.70 -28.97 3.16
C VAL A 7 -23.02 -30.23 2.63
N ASN A 8 -22.02 -30.05 1.79
CA ASN A 8 -21.14 -31.11 1.36
C ASN A 8 -19.95 -31.19 2.32
N ALA A 9 -19.39 -32.38 2.50
CA ALA A 9 -18.28 -32.68 3.41
C ALA A 9 -16.96 -31.92 3.16
N LEU A 10 -16.98 -30.89 2.31
CA LEU A 10 -15.85 -30.05 1.88
C LEU A 10 -16.08 -28.56 2.14
N ASP A 11 -16.97 -28.20 3.05
CA ASP A 11 -17.21 -26.80 3.42
C ASP A 11 -16.07 -26.27 4.28
N TYR A 12 -15.53 -25.12 3.89
CA TYR A 12 -14.45 -24.43 4.59
C TYR A 12 -15.02 -23.31 5.48
N TYR A 13 -14.63 -23.28 6.74
CA TYR A 13 -14.95 -22.19 7.64
C TYR A 13 -13.95 -21.06 7.44
N LEU A 14 -14.42 -19.89 7.02
CA LEU A 14 -13.62 -18.66 6.92
C LEU A 14 -13.59 -17.90 8.23
N GLU A 15 -14.78 -17.79 8.86
CA GLU A 15 -14.98 -17.12 10.14
C GLU A 15 -16.08 -17.83 10.92
N PRO A 16 -16.26 -17.58 12.23
CA PRO A 16 -17.42 -18.07 12.96
C PRO A 16 -18.70 -17.63 12.23
N ASN A 17 -19.47 -18.57 11.72
CA ASN A 17 -20.71 -18.40 10.95
C ASN A 17 -20.57 -18.07 9.45
N VAL A 18 -19.37 -18.12 8.86
CA VAL A 18 -19.17 -17.94 7.42
C VAL A 18 -18.59 -19.24 6.85
N ILE A 19 -19.39 -19.91 6.02
CA ILE A 19 -19.01 -21.14 5.31
C ILE A 19 -18.81 -20.80 3.83
N SER A 20 -17.77 -21.32 3.24
CA SER A 20 -17.44 -21.10 1.83
C SER A 20 -17.08 -22.42 1.14
N ASP A 21 -17.23 -22.45 -0.17
CA ASP A 21 -16.67 -23.51 -0.99
C ASP A 21 -15.14 -23.37 -1.12
N LYS A 22 -14.50 -24.32 -1.77
CA LYS A 22 -13.04 -24.32 -1.97
C LYS A 22 -12.56 -23.09 -2.74
N ALA A 23 -13.33 -22.60 -3.72
CA ALA A 23 -12.97 -21.44 -4.52
C ALA A 23 -13.01 -20.14 -3.68
N GLY A 24 -14.06 -19.96 -2.87
CA GLY A 24 -14.18 -18.82 -1.97
C GLY A 24 -13.12 -18.83 -0.87
N TYR A 25 -12.76 -20.00 -0.34
CA TYR A 25 -11.68 -20.14 0.62
C TYR A 25 -10.32 -19.72 0.02
N GLN A 26 -10.03 -20.17 -1.21
CA GLN A 26 -8.81 -19.74 -1.91
C GLN A 26 -8.80 -18.25 -2.20
N LEU A 27 -9.93 -17.67 -2.63
CA LEU A 27 -10.06 -16.25 -2.87
C LEU A 27 -9.82 -15.43 -1.58
N ALA A 28 -10.39 -15.86 -0.46
CA ALA A 28 -10.15 -15.23 0.84
C ALA A 28 -8.67 -15.28 1.24
N GLY A 29 -7.98 -16.38 0.97
CA GLY A 29 -6.53 -16.49 1.18
C GLY A 29 -5.73 -15.50 0.34
N TRP A 30 -6.10 -15.30 -0.93
CA TRP A 30 -5.49 -14.29 -1.79
C TRP A 30 -5.74 -12.88 -1.27
N HIS A 31 -6.96 -12.54 -0.87
CA HIS A 31 -7.27 -11.23 -0.29
C HIS A 31 -6.45 -10.97 0.98
N ALA A 32 -6.38 -11.93 1.89
CA ALA A 32 -5.56 -11.80 3.11
C ALA A 32 -4.07 -11.60 2.80
N TRP A 33 -3.54 -12.24 1.75
CA TRP A 33 -2.18 -12.04 1.32
C TRP A 33 -1.93 -10.64 0.77
N PHE A 34 -2.85 -10.13 -0.07
CA PHE A 34 -2.74 -8.76 -0.59
C PHE A 34 -2.87 -7.72 0.52
N ASP A 35 -3.78 -7.89 1.48
CA ASP A 35 -3.89 -7.01 2.65
C ASP A 35 -2.60 -6.98 3.47
N PHE A 36 -1.99 -8.14 3.69
CA PHE A 36 -0.72 -8.23 4.39
C PHE A 36 0.42 -7.55 3.63
N GLN A 37 0.51 -7.76 2.33
CA GLN A 37 1.49 -7.13 1.46
C GLN A 37 1.31 -5.61 1.44
N ASP A 38 0.08 -5.10 1.33
CA ASP A 38 -0.23 -3.68 1.36
C ASP A 38 0.24 -3.04 2.68
N ALA A 39 -0.07 -3.66 3.80
CA ALA A 39 0.41 -3.21 5.11
C ALA A 39 1.94 -3.12 5.19
N LEU A 40 2.66 -4.10 4.64
CA LEU A 40 4.12 -4.06 4.57
C LEU A 40 4.64 -2.94 3.67
N LEU A 41 4.00 -2.68 2.53
CA LEU A 41 4.37 -1.59 1.64
C LEU A 41 4.19 -0.22 2.31
N TRP A 42 3.11 -0.02 3.07
CA TRP A 42 2.91 1.20 3.85
C TRP A 42 3.97 1.39 4.95
N LEU A 43 4.34 0.35 5.66
CA LEU A 43 5.44 0.40 6.62
C LEU A 43 6.76 0.75 5.93
N LEU A 44 7.00 0.22 4.74
CA LEU A 44 8.20 0.54 3.95
C LEU A 44 8.19 2.01 3.49
N VAL A 45 7.05 2.58 3.08
CA VAL A 45 6.92 4.01 2.76
C VAL A 45 7.34 4.85 3.95
N VAL A 46 6.79 4.58 5.14
CA VAL A 46 7.15 5.32 6.36
C VAL A 46 8.63 5.20 6.67
N ALA A 47 9.19 3.98 6.62
CA ALA A 47 10.61 3.75 6.89
C ALA A 47 11.53 4.49 5.91
N VAL A 48 11.18 4.53 4.62
CA VAL A 48 11.94 5.24 3.58
C VAL A 48 11.88 6.75 3.80
N ILE A 49 10.72 7.29 4.16
CA ILE A 49 10.57 8.72 4.47
C ILE A 49 11.40 9.09 5.70
N GLU A 50 11.27 8.35 6.78
CA GLU A 50 12.04 8.55 8.02
C GLU A 50 13.55 8.51 7.76
N TRP A 51 14.01 7.49 7.02
CA TRP A 51 15.43 7.36 6.69
C TRP A 51 15.90 8.50 5.78
N SER A 52 15.08 8.92 4.83
CA SER A 52 15.40 10.05 3.96
C SER A 52 15.55 11.34 4.77
N LEU A 53 14.65 11.61 5.71
CA LEU A 53 14.72 12.77 6.61
C LEU A 53 15.97 12.73 7.49
N TRP A 54 16.29 11.57 8.05
CA TRP A 54 17.47 11.38 8.88
C TRP A 54 18.77 11.64 8.10
N LEU A 55 18.91 11.12 6.87
CA LEU A 55 20.07 11.37 6.01
C LEU A 55 20.19 12.85 5.63
N ARG A 56 19.07 13.50 5.29
CA ARG A 56 19.03 14.94 5.00
C ARG A 56 19.49 15.76 6.20
N HIS A 57 19.03 15.42 7.39
CA HIS A 57 19.44 16.10 8.61
C HIS A 57 20.95 16.00 8.87
N GLN A 58 21.59 14.90 8.44
CA GLN A 58 23.03 14.71 8.51
C GLN A 58 23.79 15.31 7.33
N GLY A 59 23.15 15.92 6.35
CA GLY A 59 23.78 16.42 5.12
C GLY A 59 24.34 15.29 4.23
N ARG A 60 23.83 14.06 4.38
CA ARG A 60 24.30 12.88 3.62
C ARG A 60 23.46 12.71 2.34
N PRO A 61 24.07 12.19 1.26
CA PRO A 61 23.35 11.93 0.02
C PRO A 61 22.33 10.81 0.22
N LEU A 62 21.14 10.96 -0.41
CA LEU A 62 20.03 10.01 -0.33
C LEU A 62 20.31 8.68 -1.06
N GLY A 63 21.30 8.64 -1.94
CA GLY A 63 21.68 7.44 -2.68
C GLY A 63 20.52 6.83 -3.47
N ARG A 64 20.17 5.57 -3.16
CA ARG A 64 19.11 4.81 -3.85
C ARG A 64 17.71 4.95 -3.22
N LEU A 65 17.55 5.69 -2.13
CA LEU A 65 16.27 5.83 -1.44
C LEU A 65 15.14 6.39 -2.33
N PRO A 66 15.36 7.40 -3.20
CA PRO A 66 14.32 7.86 -4.10
C PRO A 66 13.84 6.79 -5.09
N LEU A 67 14.73 5.89 -5.51
CA LEU A 67 14.36 4.75 -6.35
C LEU A 67 13.51 3.75 -5.57
N ILE A 68 13.90 3.41 -4.35
CA ILE A 68 13.13 2.51 -3.48
C ILE A 68 11.74 3.10 -3.20
N ALA A 69 11.65 4.39 -2.88
CA ALA A 69 10.37 5.08 -2.71
C ALA A 69 9.49 4.97 -3.96
N GLY A 70 10.05 5.26 -5.14
CA GLY A 70 9.32 5.16 -6.40
C GLY A 70 8.82 3.74 -6.70
N MET A 71 9.63 2.73 -6.44
CA MET A 71 9.23 1.32 -6.58
C MET A 71 8.10 0.95 -5.60
N THR A 72 8.20 1.39 -4.35
CA THR A 72 7.18 1.12 -3.33
C THR A 72 5.83 1.76 -3.71
N TYR A 73 5.82 3.03 -4.15
CA TYR A 73 4.61 3.68 -4.64
C TYR A 73 4.05 2.99 -5.90
N GLY A 74 4.92 2.53 -6.80
CA GLY A 74 4.50 1.77 -7.97
C GLY A 74 3.79 0.47 -7.60
N LEU A 75 4.31 -0.27 -6.61
CA LEU A 75 3.67 -1.49 -6.10
C LEU A 75 2.34 -1.19 -5.43
N LEU A 76 2.24 -0.12 -4.62
CA LEU A 76 0.97 0.32 -4.02
C LEU A 76 -0.09 0.65 -5.08
N LEU A 77 0.30 1.28 -6.20
CA LEU A 77 -0.63 1.57 -7.30
C LEU A 77 -1.11 0.29 -8.00
N ILE A 78 -0.23 -0.72 -8.16
CA ILE A 78 -0.60 -2.03 -8.71
C ILE A 78 -1.60 -2.73 -7.77
N ASP A 79 -1.34 -2.68 -6.47
CA ASP A 79 -2.20 -3.24 -5.44
C ASP A 79 -3.57 -2.56 -5.42
N GLY A 80 -3.61 -1.23 -5.47
CA GLY A 80 -4.84 -0.46 -5.65
C GLY A 80 -5.60 -0.85 -6.92
N GLY A 81 -4.90 -1.11 -8.02
CA GLY A 81 -5.49 -1.63 -9.25
C GLY A 81 -6.16 -2.99 -9.04
N PHE A 82 -5.53 -3.91 -8.33
CA PHE A 82 -6.10 -5.19 -7.96
C PHE A 82 -7.43 -5.01 -7.20
N TRP A 83 -7.45 -4.18 -6.17
CA TRP A 83 -8.65 -3.90 -5.37
C TRP A 83 -9.74 -3.21 -6.16
N MET A 84 -9.39 -2.33 -7.12
CA MET A 84 -10.34 -1.70 -8.01
C MET A 84 -11.10 -2.72 -8.88
N PHE A 85 -10.40 -3.70 -9.43
CA PHE A 85 -11.00 -4.77 -10.23
C PHE A 85 -11.90 -5.70 -9.40
N HIS A 86 -11.68 -5.79 -8.09
CA HIS A 86 -12.53 -6.55 -7.16
C HIS A 86 -13.67 -5.72 -6.55
N GLY A 87 -13.87 -4.47 -7.01
CA GLY A 87 -15.00 -3.63 -6.60
C GLY A 87 -14.81 -2.88 -5.27
N HIS A 88 -13.60 -2.86 -4.71
CA HIS A 88 -13.26 -2.17 -3.46
C HIS A 88 -12.88 -0.69 -3.70
N TYR A 89 -13.77 0.09 -4.29
CA TYR A 89 -13.49 1.46 -4.72
C TYR A 89 -13.13 2.42 -3.57
N LEU A 90 -13.73 2.24 -2.39
CA LEU A 90 -13.40 3.06 -1.22
C LEU A 90 -11.97 2.85 -0.75
N TYR A 91 -11.50 1.60 -0.79
CA TYR A 91 -10.13 1.24 -0.47
C TYR A 91 -9.14 1.93 -1.42
N VAL A 92 -9.42 1.88 -2.72
CA VAL A 92 -8.60 2.53 -3.75
C VAL A 92 -8.57 4.03 -3.57
N TYR A 93 -9.71 4.66 -3.26
CA TYR A 93 -9.79 6.08 -3.00
C TYR A 93 -8.94 6.49 -1.80
N ASP A 94 -9.04 5.77 -0.70
CA ASP A 94 -8.24 6.00 0.51
C ASP A 94 -6.74 5.85 0.21
N GLN A 95 -6.35 4.79 -0.48
CA GLN A 95 -4.97 4.54 -0.88
C GLN A 95 -4.40 5.67 -1.74
N LEU A 96 -5.15 6.15 -2.72
CA LEU A 96 -4.73 7.28 -3.57
C LEU A 96 -4.55 8.56 -2.75
N LEU A 97 -5.44 8.87 -1.81
CA LEU A 97 -5.30 10.02 -0.92
C LEU A 97 -4.00 9.98 -0.13
N TRP A 98 -3.65 8.82 0.44
CA TRP A 98 -2.41 8.65 1.18
C TRP A 98 -1.18 8.79 0.29
N ILE A 99 -1.19 8.18 -0.90
CA ILE A 99 -0.09 8.30 -1.87
C ILE A 99 0.13 9.76 -2.25
N PHE A 100 -0.93 10.50 -2.58
CA PHE A 100 -0.83 11.93 -2.91
C PHE A 100 -0.37 12.77 -1.72
N GLY A 101 -0.84 12.46 -0.50
CA GLY A 101 -0.42 13.12 0.72
C GLY A 101 1.09 12.99 0.97
N PHE A 102 1.61 11.79 0.92
CA PHE A 102 3.05 11.53 1.11
C PHE A 102 3.89 12.12 -0.03
N TRP A 103 3.42 12.00 -1.27
CA TRP A 103 4.09 12.62 -2.41
C TRP A 103 4.15 14.16 -2.29
N ALA A 104 3.09 14.80 -1.84
CA ALA A 104 3.05 16.25 -1.62
C ALA A 104 4.02 16.68 -0.52
N ILE A 105 4.13 15.93 0.57
CA ILE A 105 5.11 16.18 1.64
C ILE A 105 6.53 16.09 1.07
N GLU A 106 6.83 15.03 0.33
CA GLU A 106 8.16 14.81 -0.23
C GLU A 106 8.52 15.89 -1.27
N ALA A 107 7.57 16.29 -2.12
CA ALA A 107 7.75 17.36 -3.08
C ALA A 107 8.03 18.71 -2.40
N ASN A 108 7.31 19.02 -1.32
CA ASN A 108 7.51 20.24 -0.55
C ASN A 108 8.90 20.28 0.11
N LEU A 109 9.37 19.17 0.64
CA LEU A 109 10.72 19.07 1.21
C LEU A 109 11.81 19.33 0.15
N ARG A 110 11.66 18.80 -1.05
CA ARG A 110 12.60 19.03 -2.15
C ARG A 110 12.62 20.48 -2.61
N LEU A 111 11.46 21.14 -2.69
CA LEU A 111 11.36 22.55 -3.05
C LEU A 111 12.04 23.45 -2.02
N LYS A 112 11.88 23.16 -0.75
CA LYS A 112 12.52 23.91 0.34
C LYS A 112 14.05 23.82 0.26
N GLU A 113 14.61 22.61 0.07
CA GLU A 113 16.06 22.42 -0.11
C GLU A 113 16.60 23.23 -1.30
N SER A 114 15.89 23.16 -2.43
CA SER A 114 16.26 23.86 -3.65
C SER A 114 16.31 25.40 -3.45
N SER A 115 15.42 25.92 -2.61
CA SER A 115 15.38 27.35 -2.28
C SER A 115 16.49 27.80 -1.31
N GLU A 116 16.87 26.93 -0.38
CA GLU A 116 17.97 27.19 0.56
C GLU A 116 19.33 27.20 -0.14
N VAL A 117 19.57 26.25 -1.06
CA VAL A 117 20.81 26.22 -1.87
C VAL A 117 20.95 27.46 -2.73
N LYS A 118 19.85 27.97 -3.31
CA LYS A 118 19.86 29.21 -4.11
C LYS A 118 20.13 30.48 -3.28
N ARG A 119 19.85 30.45 -1.97
CA ARG A 119 20.14 31.62 -1.09
C ARG A 119 21.60 31.68 -0.63
N GLN A 120 22.32 30.55 -0.68
CA GLN A 120 23.72 30.45 -0.25
C GLN A 120 24.72 30.75 -1.37
N ASN A 121 24.28 30.76 -2.64
CA ASN A 121 25.05 31.12 -3.82
C ASN A 121 24.72 32.56 -4.26
#